data_c977535079770fa131795649782dcd70
#
_entry.id   c977535079770fa131795649782dcd70
#
_cell.length_a   1.000
_cell.length_b   1.000
_cell.length_c   1.000
_cell.angle_alpha   90.00
_cell.angle_beta   90.00
_cell.angle_gamma   90.00
#
_symmetry.space_group_name_H-M   'P 1'
#
loop_
_entity.id
_entity.type
_entity.pdbx_description
1 polymer ?
#
loop_
_entity_poly.entity_id
_entity_poly.type
_entity_poly.pdbx_seq_one_letter_code
_entity_poly.pdbx_strand_id
1 'polypeptide(L)'
;MPKRLAITIAGAVSLGSYEAGVLYEVLDAIHQHNCVPGTPDEERIEIDVLTGASAGGMTAAIVAQKMLYAADEFRDPYDNPLYNVWVKQIDLKELLNTTNGGSPQSESPLRSIFSSNMVERIAAETLTKRYANGEPPPRVTHMAAAKSISLGMTLTNLNGVDYGYDMQPNGKFIFTQHEDQLTRVLSVGGTDHKEIWAEIRDASVASGAYPLAFRAKEINRGRAEYTKGNLEPWTDNPMRFTYTDGGVLQNEPLGMAKKLVNAIDAHWNNESRFYLFVSPHGKNSSADSTFREENADYFHMMKRLAKVLLGQSEFQDWINAVEMNEQIALMDARATELVEGLRSGELKSGSLKRVADGLLKVLFQQPKRAGNRRVARIGIETLSDARRRIEHQYEEEIAVLGVGTYSADAFRDTVLAFETAANLGERDYMRIYGIAVSEELLAGAELSAFLGFFDQRYRDHDYDRGRMVARGVLTDPVLSEPGELGPIRYSPTRTNAIDTSLNGLLLSQLPIEEQQVFRDGVKRRVSEMVRDLIGFWSYPADVVVIDPLMNAILNHLFRE
;
A
#
# COMPACT_ATOMS: atom_id res chain seq x y z
N MET A 1 14.88 13.65 18.70
CA MET A 1 14.65 13.41 17.25
C MET A 1 13.15 13.46 17.02
N PRO A 2 12.66 13.89 15.85
CA PRO A 2 11.23 13.90 15.58
C PRO A 2 10.65 12.48 15.53
N LYS A 3 9.35 12.36 15.78
CA LYS A 3 8.59 11.14 15.55
C LYS A 3 8.49 10.88 14.06
N ARG A 4 8.68 9.63 13.65
CA ARG A 4 8.70 9.20 12.24
C ARG A 4 7.42 8.44 11.92
N LEU A 5 6.74 8.86 10.87
CA LEU A 5 5.48 8.26 10.41
C LEU A 5 5.66 7.63 9.03
N ALA A 6 5.41 6.33 8.95
CA ALA A 6 5.25 5.61 7.70
C ALA A 6 3.77 5.50 7.36
N ILE A 7 3.36 5.88 6.16
CA ILE A 7 1.97 5.81 5.71
C ILE A 7 1.83 4.75 4.63
N THR A 8 0.87 3.84 4.82
CA THR A 8 0.48 2.82 3.85
C THR A 8 -0.95 3.08 3.40
N ILE A 9 -1.18 3.12 2.09
CA ILE A 9 -2.46 3.44 1.47
C ILE A 9 -2.90 2.23 0.66
N ALA A 10 -4.06 1.67 1.00
CA ALA A 10 -4.62 0.50 0.32
C ALA A 10 -5.04 0.81 -1.13
N GLY A 11 -5.36 -0.22 -1.91
CA GLY A 11 -6.00 -0.03 -3.21
C GLY A 11 -7.50 0.23 -3.05
N ALA A 12 -8.04 1.19 -3.79
CA ALA A 12 -9.35 1.77 -3.51
C ALA A 12 -10.23 2.06 -4.73
N VAL A 13 -9.74 1.93 -5.94
CA VAL A 13 -10.45 2.30 -7.19
C VAL A 13 -11.00 3.75 -7.09
N SER A 14 -12.32 3.99 -7.19
CA SER A 14 -12.89 5.33 -7.06
C SER A 14 -12.90 5.88 -5.63
N LEU A 15 -12.75 5.00 -4.63
CA LEU A 15 -12.63 5.38 -3.22
C LEU A 15 -11.26 6.00 -2.89
N GLY A 16 -10.38 6.18 -3.87
CA GLY A 16 -9.25 7.11 -3.79
C GLY A 16 -9.67 8.52 -3.37
N SER A 17 -10.94 8.91 -3.57
CA SER A 17 -11.52 10.15 -3.02
C SER A 17 -11.58 10.14 -1.49
N TYR A 18 -11.96 9.02 -0.86
CA TYR A 18 -11.90 8.84 0.60
C TYR A 18 -10.46 8.95 1.10
N GLU A 19 -9.53 8.23 0.48
CA GLU A 19 -8.11 8.26 0.84
C GLU A 19 -7.52 9.66 0.70
N ALA A 20 -7.89 10.38 -0.36
CA ALA A 20 -7.50 11.77 -0.57
C ALA A 20 -7.97 12.68 0.56
N GLY A 21 -9.20 12.47 1.03
CA GLY A 21 -9.76 13.19 2.19
C GLY A 21 -9.01 12.89 3.49
N VAL A 22 -8.73 11.61 3.76
CA VAL A 22 -7.93 11.18 4.91
C VAL A 22 -6.56 11.85 4.89
N LEU A 23 -5.84 11.74 3.77
CA LEU A 23 -4.48 12.26 3.69
C LEU A 23 -4.41 13.78 3.73
N TYR A 24 -5.37 14.49 3.13
CA TYR A 24 -5.44 15.94 3.29
C TYR A 24 -5.53 16.32 4.77
N GLU A 25 -6.43 15.69 5.53
CA GLU A 25 -6.63 16.01 6.95
C GLU A 25 -5.41 15.65 7.79
N VAL A 26 -4.77 14.51 7.53
CA VAL A 26 -3.53 14.08 8.21
C VAL A 26 -2.39 15.06 7.94
N LEU A 27 -2.20 15.48 6.70
CA LEU A 27 -1.16 16.42 6.31
C LEU A 27 -1.40 17.80 6.93
N ASP A 28 -2.63 18.31 6.88
CA ASP A 28 -3.00 19.59 7.47
C ASP A 28 -2.78 19.59 8.99
N ALA A 29 -3.20 18.53 9.67
CA ALA A 29 -3.05 18.39 11.11
C ALA A 29 -1.58 18.36 11.54
N ILE A 30 -0.74 17.57 10.87
CA ILE A 30 0.70 17.50 11.16
C ILE A 30 1.40 18.82 10.81
N HIS A 31 1.00 19.46 9.71
CA HIS A 31 1.53 20.78 9.35
C HIS A 31 1.28 21.79 10.46
N GLN A 32 0.03 21.91 10.90
CA GLN A 32 -0.35 22.84 11.97
C GLN A 32 0.37 22.52 13.28
N HIS A 33 0.43 21.25 13.67
CA HIS A 33 1.15 20.79 14.86
C HIS A 33 2.62 21.19 14.84
N ASN A 34 3.30 20.94 13.75
CA ASN A 34 4.73 21.25 13.58
C ASN A 34 5.00 22.76 13.50
N CYS A 35 4.01 23.57 13.10
CA CYS A 35 4.09 25.03 13.05
C CYS A 35 3.80 25.73 14.37
N VAL A 36 3.31 25.03 15.42
CA VAL A 36 3.09 25.65 16.74
C VAL A 36 4.42 26.17 17.28
N PRO A 37 4.53 27.47 17.61
CA PRO A 37 5.77 28.02 18.17
C PRO A 37 6.20 27.31 19.45
N GLY A 38 7.48 26.92 19.51
CA GLY A 38 8.05 26.23 20.66
C GLY A 38 7.78 24.72 20.72
N THR A 39 7.23 24.10 19.66
CA THR A 39 7.14 22.63 19.58
C THR A 39 8.54 22.02 19.65
N PRO A 40 8.81 21.19 20.68
CA PRO A 40 10.08 20.49 20.80
C PRO A 40 10.33 19.56 19.61
N ASP A 41 11.59 19.31 19.26
CA ASP A 41 11.95 18.49 18.11
C ASP A 41 11.41 17.05 18.26
N GLU A 42 11.39 16.49 19.48
CA GLU A 42 10.87 15.17 19.81
C GLU A 42 9.34 15.05 19.72
N GLU A 43 8.61 16.16 19.73
CA GLU A 43 7.16 16.18 19.52
C GLU A 43 6.78 16.34 18.04
N ARG A 44 7.71 16.84 17.21
CA ARG A 44 7.43 17.01 15.78
C ARG A 44 7.20 15.66 15.10
N ILE A 45 6.35 15.66 14.10
CA ILE A 45 6.02 14.46 13.32
C ILE A 45 6.51 14.65 11.89
N GLU A 46 7.33 13.71 11.40
CA GLU A 46 7.84 13.73 10.04
C GLU A 46 7.45 12.45 9.30
N ILE A 47 6.92 12.60 8.08
CA ILE A 47 6.60 11.50 7.17
C ILE A 47 7.82 11.22 6.32
N ASP A 48 8.35 10.00 6.40
CA ASP A 48 9.55 9.57 5.69
C ASP A 48 9.36 8.31 4.84
N VAL A 49 8.20 7.62 4.98
CA VAL A 49 7.84 6.48 4.15
C VAL A 49 6.39 6.65 3.67
N LEU A 50 6.19 6.48 2.37
CA LEU A 50 4.87 6.45 1.73
C LEU A 50 4.79 5.20 0.86
N THR A 51 3.83 4.32 1.13
CA THR A 51 3.58 3.15 0.30
C THR A 51 2.12 3.08 -0.12
N GLY A 52 1.85 2.51 -1.29
CA GLY A 52 0.48 2.36 -1.75
C GLY A 52 0.31 1.34 -2.87
N ALA A 53 -0.91 0.87 -3.02
CA ALA A 53 -1.35 -0.02 -4.09
C ALA A 53 -2.44 0.67 -4.92
N SER A 54 -2.48 0.43 -6.22
CA SER A 54 -3.56 0.95 -7.07
C SER A 54 -3.78 2.46 -6.90
N ALA A 55 -5.00 2.89 -6.56
CA ALA A 55 -5.34 4.27 -6.21
C ALA A 55 -4.44 4.83 -5.11
N GLY A 56 -4.14 4.02 -4.08
CA GLY A 56 -3.24 4.39 -2.99
C GLY A 56 -1.80 4.63 -3.47
N GLY A 57 -1.31 3.88 -4.47
CA GLY A 57 -0.01 4.10 -5.10
C GLY A 57 0.06 5.44 -5.85
N MET A 58 -1.01 5.77 -6.59
CA MET A 58 -1.14 7.08 -7.26
C MET A 58 -1.16 8.21 -6.22
N THR A 59 -1.92 8.05 -5.16
CA THR A 59 -2.07 9.03 -4.07
C THR A 59 -0.74 9.23 -3.33
N ALA A 60 -0.01 8.15 -3.03
CA ALA A 60 1.32 8.21 -2.41
C ALA A 60 2.33 9.02 -3.26
N ALA A 61 2.32 8.83 -4.59
CA ALA A 61 3.19 9.57 -5.50
C ALA A 61 2.86 11.09 -5.51
N ILE A 62 1.56 11.45 -5.53
CA ILE A 62 1.11 12.84 -5.46
C ILE A 62 1.56 13.47 -4.14
N VAL A 63 1.29 12.80 -3.02
CA VAL A 63 1.67 13.28 -1.68
C VAL A 63 3.17 13.47 -1.59
N ALA A 64 3.98 12.48 -2.01
CA ALA A 64 5.43 12.57 -1.96
C ALA A 64 5.98 13.78 -2.72
N GLN A 65 5.49 14.01 -3.96
CA GLN A 65 5.94 15.15 -4.76
C GLN A 65 5.55 16.48 -4.14
N LYS A 66 4.27 16.61 -3.77
CA LYS A 66 3.75 17.87 -3.27
C LYS A 66 4.34 18.23 -1.90
N MET A 67 4.52 17.26 -1.02
CA MET A 67 5.18 17.49 0.27
C MET A 67 6.62 17.97 0.10
N LEU A 68 7.38 17.39 -0.83
CA LEU A 68 8.80 17.74 -1.01
C LEU A 68 9.00 19.07 -1.76
N TYR A 69 8.10 19.42 -2.70
CA TYR A 69 8.39 20.46 -3.67
C TYR A 69 7.31 21.51 -3.90
N ALA A 70 6.06 21.29 -3.49
CA ALA A 70 4.93 22.16 -3.80
C ALA A 70 3.87 22.17 -2.67
N ALA A 71 4.32 22.31 -1.42
CA ALA A 71 3.45 22.26 -0.25
C ALA A 71 2.42 23.39 -0.20
N ASP A 72 2.66 24.48 -0.90
CA ASP A 72 1.72 25.60 -1.02
C ASP A 72 0.45 25.26 -1.79
N GLU A 73 0.42 24.12 -2.51
CA GLU A 73 -0.78 23.61 -3.17
C GLU A 73 -1.77 22.94 -2.17
N PHE A 74 -1.38 22.67 -0.91
CA PHE A 74 -2.25 22.05 0.12
C PHE A 74 -3.06 23.04 0.99
N ARG A 75 -3.18 24.30 0.60
CA ARG A 75 -3.75 25.35 1.46
C ARG A 75 -5.27 25.29 1.64
N ASP A 76 -6.00 24.80 0.67
CA ASP A 76 -7.47 24.73 0.73
C ASP A 76 -7.97 23.28 0.66
N PRO A 77 -8.92 22.86 1.52
CA PRO A 77 -9.42 21.49 1.51
C PRO A 77 -10.14 21.09 0.23
N TYR A 78 -10.67 22.04 -0.54
CA TYR A 78 -11.42 21.80 -1.77
C TYR A 78 -10.72 22.36 -3.02
N ASP A 79 -9.46 22.79 -2.86
CA ASP A 79 -8.59 23.20 -3.97
C ASP A 79 -7.15 22.80 -3.66
N ASN A 80 -6.88 21.51 -3.70
CA ASN A 80 -5.59 20.91 -3.48
C ASN A 80 -5.38 19.74 -4.46
N PRO A 81 -4.15 19.25 -4.66
CA PRO A 81 -3.87 18.22 -5.64
C PRO A 81 -4.67 16.92 -5.45
N LEU A 82 -4.92 16.52 -4.20
CA LEU A 82 -5.67 15.30 -3.88
C LEU A 82 -7.15 15.44 -4.26
N TYR A 83 -7.78 16.54 -3.83
CA TYR A 83 -9.17 16.83 -4.16
C TYR A 83 -9.35 17.05 -5.67
N ASN A 84 -8.45 17.81 -6.30
CA ASN A 84 -8.53 18.08 -7.74
C ASN A 84 -8.43 16.81 -8.57
N VAL A 85 -7.50 15.89 -8.23
CA VAL A 85 -7.35 14.61 -8.94
C VAL A 85 -8.52 13.67 -8.68
N TRP A 86 -8.84 13.41 -7.42
CA TRP A 86 -9.78 12.35 -7.06
C TRP A 86 -11.25 12.76 -7.09
N VAL A 87 -11.54 14.05 -7.02
CA VAL A 87 -12.93 14.54 -6.99
C VAL A 87 -13.30 15.27 -8.29
N LYS A 88 -12.51 16.28 -8.69
CA LYS A 88 -12.90 17.17 -9.79
C LYS A 88 -12.58 16.62 -11.18
N GLN A 89 -11.40 16.01 -11.38
CA GLN A 89 -10.89 15.69 -12.73
C GLN A 89 -11.41 14.37 -13.29
N ILE A 90 -12.07 13.55 -12.49
CA ILE A 90 -12.62 12.27 -12.94
C ILE A 90 -14.05 12.51 -13.50
N ASP A 91 -14.30 12.05 -14.72
CA ASP A 91 -15.61 12.12 -15.38
C ASP A 91 -15.92 10.80 -16.08
N LEU A 92 -17.07 10.19 -15.74
CA LEU A 92 -17.49 8.91 -16.31
C LEU A 92 -17.67 8.96 -17.83
N LYS A 93 -18.18 10.09 -18.35
CA LYS A 93 -18.38 10.23 -19.81
C LYS A 93 -17.04 10.27 -20.53
N GLU A 94 -16.03 10.92 -19.94
CA GLU A 94 -14.66 10.92 -20.46
C GLU A 94 -14.03 9.53 -20.35
N LEU A 95 -14.22 8.82 -19.22
CA LEU A 95 -13.77 7.44 -19.05
C LEU A 95 -14.38 6.48 -20.07
N LEU A 96 -15.64 6.64 -20.41
CA LEU A 96 -16.35 5.82 -21.41
C LEU A 96 -16.12 6.31 -22.86
N ASN A 97 -15.53 7.47 -23.05
CA ASN A 97 -15.30 8.06 -24.38
C ASN A 97 -13.87 7.76 -24.86
N THR A 98 -13.77 6.98 -25.91
CA THR A 98 -12.50 6.59 -26.54
C THR A 98 -12.15 7.43 -27.76
N THR A 99 -13.09 8.23 -28.25
CA THR A 99 -12.91 9.16 -29.36
C THR A 99 -12.58 10.55 -28.82
N ASN A 100 -11.47 10.72 -28.12
CA ASN A 100 -11.03 12.07 -27.75
C ASN A 100 -10.60 12.82 -28.99
N GLY A 101 -11.37 13.85 -29.31
CA GLY A 101 -11.18 14.70 -30.46
C GLY A 101 -9.73 15.14 -30.62
N GLY A 102 -9.08 14.66 -31.64
CA GLY A 102 -7.82 15.19 -32.14
C GLY A 102 -6.53 14.49 -31.69
N SER A 103 -6.56 13.44 -30.90
CA SER A 103 -5.35 12.64 -30.67
C SER A 103 -5.22 11.54 -31.72
N PRO A 104 -4.03 11.38 -32.36
CA PRO A 104 -3.80 10.32 -33.36
C PRO A 104 -3.76 8.90 -32.81
N GLN A 105 -3.98 8.72 -31.52
CA GLN A 105 -4.02 7.42 -30.85
C GLN A 105 -5.43 7.19 -30.29
N SER A 106 -6.35 6.75 -31.17
CA SER A 106 -7.59 6.15 -30.70
C SER A 106 -7.25 4.93 -29.85
N GLU A 107 -7.69 4.92 -28.61
CA GLU A 107 -7.48 3.79 -27.71
C GLU A 107 -8.28 2.60 -28.23
N SER A 108 -7.57 1.52 -28.61
CA SER A 108 -8.25 0.32 -29.11
C SER A 108 -9.20 -0.23 -28.05
N PRO A 109 -10.48 -0.49 -28.38
CA PRO A 109 -11.45 -1.03 -27.43
C PRO A 109 -11.08 -2.42 -26.91
N LEU A 110 -10.21 -3.15 -27.60
CA LEU A 110 -9.68 -4.45 -27.15
C LEU A 110 -8.79 -4.37 -25.92
N ARG A 111 -8.34 -3.17 -25.52
CA ARG A 111 -7.37 -3.04 -24.42
C ARG A 111 -8.02 -2.80 -23.06
N SER A 112 -9.15 -2.11 -23.00
CA SER A 112 -9.83 -1.76 -21.75
C SER A 112 -11.24 -1.24 -21.99
N ILE A 113 -12.10 -1.35 -20.96
CA ILE A 113 -13.46 -0.80 -20.98
C ILE A 113 -13.42 0.72 -20.83
N PHE A 114 -12.58 1.24 -19.92
CA PHE A 114 -12.41 2.67 -19.69
C PHE A 114 -11.20 3.22 -20.42
N SER A 115 -11.22 4.52 -20.71
CA SER A 115 -10.10 5.23 -21.31
C SER A 115 -8.97 5.43 -20.30
N SER A 116 -7.83 4.82 -20.57
CA SER A 116 -6.60 5.07 -19.79
C SER A 116 -5.95 6.41 -20.18
N ASN A 117 -6.31 7.01 -21.32
CA ASN A 117 -5.78 8.30 -21.75
C ASN A 117 -6.12 9.43 -20.78
N MET A 118 -7.32 9.39 -20.18
CA MET A 118 -7.70 10.33 -19.12
C MET A 118 -6.80 10.19 -17.90
N VAL A 119 -6.57 8.96 -17.44
CA VAL A 119 -5.70 8.68 -16.28
C VAL A 119 -4.27 9.13 -16.55
N GLU A 120 -3.72 8.82 -17.75
CA GLU A 120 -2.38 9.26 -18.15
C GLU A 120 -2.27 10.79 -18.24
N ARG A 121 -3.30 11.47 -18.73
CA ARG A 121 -3.36 12.93 -18.78
C ARG A 121 -3.32 13.52 -17.37
N ILE A 122 -4.18 13.05 -16.47
CA ILE A 122 -4.23 13.52 -15.08
C ILE A 122 -2.88 13.27 -14.38
N ALA A 123 -2.30 12.10 -14.54
CA ALA A 123 -1.00 11.78 -13.98
C ALA A 123 0.12 12.67 -14.52
N ALA A 124 0.11 12.97 -15.83
CA ALA A 124 1.07 13.88 -16.45
C ALA A 124 0.91 15.32 -15.94
N GLU A 125 -0.32 15.82 -15.85
CA GLU A 125 -0.60 17.16 -15.33
C GLU A 125 -0.22 17.31 -13.86
N THR A 126 -0.40 16.26 -13.06
CA THR A 126 -0.14 16.30 -11.62
C THR A 126 1.34 16.11 -11.29
N LEU A 127 2.02 15.13 -11.92
CA LEU A 127 3.37 14.73 -11.55
C LEU A 127 4.47 15.29 -12.48
N THR A 128 4.17 15.58 -13.77
CA THR A 128 5.21 15.98 -14.74
C THR A 128 5.06 17.38 -15.31
N LYS A 129 3.90 18.00 -15.20
CA LYS A 129 3.67 19.38 -15.70
C LYS A 129 4.64 20.42 -15.11
N ARG A 130 5.03 20.22 -13.86
CA ARG A 130 6.04 21.01 -13.15
C ARG A 130 7.34 21.20 -13.96
N TYR A 131 7.69 20.22 -14.80
CA TYR A 131 8.94 20.19 -15.58
C TYR A 131 8.74 20.56 -17.05
N ALA A 132 7.56 21.04 -17.45
CA ALA A 132 7.24 21.32 -18.85
C ALA A 132 8.12 22.44 -19.48
N ASN A 133 8.52 23.41 -18.67
CA ASN A 133 9.28 24.59 -19.11
C ASN A 133 10.80 24.48 -18.83
N GLY A 134 11.33 23.28 -18.54
CA GLY A 134 12.74 23.05 -18.23
C GLY A 134 13.00 23.04 -16.74
N GLU A 135 13.42 24.16 -16.13
CA GLU A 135 13.65 24.23 -14.70
C GLU A 135 12.32 24.22 -13.91
N PRO A 136 12.24 23.42 -12.82
CA PRO A 136 11.05 23.40 -11.98
C PRO A 136 10.92 24.75 -11.22
N PRO A 137 9.70 25.14 -10.81
CA PRO A 137 9.47 26.31 -9.99
C PRO A 137 10.16 26.16 -8.61
N PRO A 138 10.32 27.27 -7.85
CA PRO A 138 10.89 27.23 -6.51
C PRO A 138 10.22 26.17 -5.63
N ARG A 139 11.00 25.49 -4.81
CA ARG A 139 10.53 24.43 -3.92
C ARG A 139 9.91 25.01 -2.67
N VAL A 140 8.75 24.46 -2.30
CA VAL A 140 8.10 24.71 -1.01
C VAL A 140 7.90 23.36 -0.35
N THR A 141 8.63 23.13 0.74
CA THR A 141 8.60 21.85 1.46
C THR A 141 7.55 21.90 2.58
N HIS A 142 6.79 20.85 2.71
CA HIS A 142 5.76 20.70 3.73
C HIS A 142 6.38 20.46 5.12
N MET A 143 5.79 21.01 6.17
CA MET A 143 6.33 20.90 7.53
C MET A 143 6.27 19.45 8.09
N ALA A 144 5.45 18.59 7.50
CA ALA A 144 5.41 17.16 7.81
C ALA A 144 6.43 16.34 6.99
N ALA A 145 7.11 16.92 6.00
CA ALA A 145 8.05 16.17 5.18
C ALA A 145 9.38 15.94 5.89
N ALA A 146 9.83 14.70 5.96
CA ALA A 146 11.21 14.41 6.29
C ALA A 146 12.17 14.92 5.20
N LYS A 147 13.47 14.98 5.48
CA LYS A 147 14.49 15.39 4.50
C LYS A 147 14.51 14.49 3.25
N SER A 148 14.13 13.24 3.42
CA SER A 148 13.92 12.26 2.35
C SER A 148 12.69 11.42 2.63
N ILE A 149 11.98 11.03 1.58
CA ILE A 149 10.80 10.16 1.64
C ILE A 149 11.11 8.91 0.80
N SER A 150 10.95 7.74 1.40
CA SER A 150 10.96 6.47 0.69
C SER A 150 9.57 6.18 0.15
N LEU A 151 9.41 6.27 -1.17
CA LEU A 151 8.19 5.98 -1.89
C LEU A 151 8.20 4.52 -2.35
N GLY A 152 7.11 3.78 -2.12
CA GLY A 152 6.89 2.43 -2.62
C GLY A 152 5.52 2.26 -3.26
N MET A 153 5.46 1.60 -4.41
CA MET A 153 4.21 1.27 -5.11
C MET A 153 4.20 -0.19 -5.52
N THR A 154 3.10 -0.88 -5.30
CA THR A 154 2.91 -2.25 -5.77
C THR A 154 2.59 -2.29 -7.24
N LEU A 155 3.06 -3.33 -7.91
CA LEU A 155 2.85 -3.57 -9.34
C LEU A 155 2.62 -5.07 -9.56
N THR A 156 1.75 -5.43 -10.50
CA THR A 156 1.61 -6.82 -10.95
C THR A 156 2.25 -6.97 -12.32
N ASN A 157 3.36 -7.68 -12.38
CA ASN A 157 4.13 -7.92 -13.60
C ASN A 157 3.52 -9.08 -14.39
N LEU A 158 2.91 -8.81 -15.53
CA LEU A 158 2.27 -9.84 -16.36
C LEU A 158 3.27 -10.77 -17.04
N ASN A 159 4.50 -10.31 -17.27
CA ASN A 159 5.58 -11.14 -17.82
C ASN A 159 6.23 -12.02 -16.74
N GLY A 160 6.33 -11.47 -15.53
CA GLY A 160 7.00 -12.10 -14.40
C GLY A 160 8.54 -11.99 -14.46
N VAL A 161 9.17 -12.32 -13.35
CA VAL A 161 10.62 -12.33 -13.17
C VAL A 161 11.04 -13.69 -12.63
N ASP A 162 12.00 -14.32 -13.30
CA ASP A 162 12.45 -15.67 -12.98
C ASP A 162 13.55 -15.70 -11.92
N TYR A 163 13.36 -16.55 -10.91
CA TYR A 163 14.30 -16.83 -9.85
C TYR A 163 14.64 -18.33 -9.80
N GLY A 164 15.92 -18.66 -9.81
CA GLY A 164 16.40 -20.03 -9.78
C GLY A 164 16.67 -20.52 -8.37
N TYR A 165 16.18 -21.69 -8.04
CA TYR A 165 16.40 -22.37 -6.76
C TYR A 165 16.99 -23.74 -7.00
N ASP A 166 18.10 -24.05 -6.32
CA ASP A 166 18.73 -25.35 -6.42
C ASP A 166 17.86 -26.42 -5.76
N MET A 167 17.55 -27.49 -6.49
CA MET A 167 16.85 -28.68 -6.00
C MET A 167 17.84 -29.84 -5.85
N GLN A 168 17.90 -30.40 -4.65
CA GLN A 168 18.71 -31.59 -4.39
C GLN A 168 17.95 -32.87 -4.76
N PRO A 169 18.62 -33.95 -5.25
CA PRO A 169 20.08 -34.10 -5.38
C PRO A 169 20.65 -33.48 -6.66
N ASN A 170 19.88 -33.30 -7.71
CA ASN A 170 20.35 -32.70 -8.97
C ASN A 170 19.18 -32.03 -9.69
N GLY A 171 19.21 -30.72 -9.79
CA GLY A 171 18.23 -29.96 -10.56
C GLY A 171 18.15 -28.51 -10.13
N LYS A 172 17.49 -27.71 -10.95
CA LYS A 172 17.17 -26.32 -10.70
C LYS A 172 15.67 -26.13 -10.91
N PHE A 173 15.05 -25.54 -9.91
CA PHE A 173 13.66 -25.10 -10.00
C PHE A 173 13.64 -23.62 -10.33
N ILE A 174 12.89 -23.24 -11.35
CA ILE A 174 12.69 -21.83 -11.71
C ILE A 174 11.28 -21.44 -11.26
N PHE A 175 11.21 -20.38 -10.48
CA PHE A 175 9.97 -19.78 -10.01
C PHE A 175 9.80 -18.40 -10.67
N THR A 176 8.70 -18.19 -11.38
CA THR A 176 8.34 -16.92 -11.97
C THR A 176 7.54 -16.12 -10.97
N GLN A 177 8.07 -14.99 -10.52
CA GLN A 177 7.40 -14.08 -9.59
C GLN A 177 6.70 -12.96 -10.37
N HIS A 178 5.42 -12.81 -10.17
CA HIS A 178 4.58 -11.76 -10.76
C HIS A 178 4.35 -10.56 -9.83
N GLU A 179 4.49 -10.75 -8.53
CA GLU A 179 4.49 -9.65 -7.56
C GLU A 179 5.74 -8.80 -7.78
N ASP A 180 5.55 -7.51 -8.02
CA ASP A 180 6.62 -6.55 -8.27
C ASP A 180 6.33 -5.22 -7.56
N GLN A 181 7.32 -4.36 -7.46
CA GLN A 181 7.21 -3.07 -6.79
C GLN A 181 8.15 -2.05 -7.42
N LEU A 182 7.77 -0.77 -7.40
CA LEU A 182 8.69 0.34 -7.61
C LEU A 182 9.00 0.99 -6.26
N THR A 183 10.28 1.13 -5.94
CA THR A 183 10.73 1.88 -4.75
C THR A 183 11.71 2.96 -5.14
N ARG A 184 11.55 4.18 -4.59
CA ARG A 184 12.46 5.31 -4.82
C ARG A 184 12.66 6.11 -3.53
N VAL A 185 13.89 6.46 -3.25
CA VAL A 185 14.21 7.41 -2.17
C VAL A 185 14.27 8.80 -2.78
N LEU A 186 13.37 9.67 -2.35
CA LEU A 186 13.20 11.03 -2.84
C LEU A 186 13.73 12.01 -1.79
N SER A 187 14.50 13.02 -2.20
CA SER A 187 15.05 14.01 -1.27
C SER A 187 14.82 15.44 -1.77
N VAL A 188 14.66 16.36 -0.83
CA VAL A 188 14.51 17.80 -1.12
C VAL A 188 15.65 18.33 -1.97
N GLY A 189 16.87 17.80 -1.81
CA GLY A 189 18.07 18.30 -2.46
C GLY A 189 18.42 17.69 -3.82
N GLY A 190 17.91 16.51 -4.19
CA GLY A 190 18.54 15.73 -5.25
C GLY A 190 17.64 15.10 -6.31
N THR A 191 16.32 15.02 -6.10
CA THR A 191 15.43 14.21 -6.94
C THR A 191 14.30 15.00 -7.63
N ASP A 192 14.34 16.34 -7.59
CA ASP A 192 13.35 17.20 -8.26
C ASP A 192 13.71 17.39 -9.73
N HIS A 193 13.63 16.31 -10.52
CA HIS A 193 13.88 16.38 -11.96
C HIS A 193 12.96 15.43 -12.76
N LYS A 194 12.81 15.77 -14.03
CA LYS A 194 11.78 15.24 -14.93
C LYS A 194 11.84 13.71 -15.08
N GLU A 195 13.02 13.13 -15.18
CA GLU A 195 13.21 11.71 -15.48
C GLU A 195 12.66 10.82 -14.36
N ILE A 196 12.96 11.16 -13.11
CA ILE A 196 12.47 10.42 -11.93
C ILE A 196 10.94 10.51 -11.85
N TRP A 197 10.39 11.71 -12.04
CA TRP A 197 8.94 11.90 -11.96
C TRP A 197 8.19 11.34 -13.17
N ALA A 198 8.82 11.23 -14.33
CA ALA A 198 8.25 10.50 -15.46
C ALA A 198 8.17 9.00 -15.17
N GLU A 199 9.21 8.42 -14.56
CA GLU A 199 9.20 7.02 -14.14
C GLU A 199 8.15 6.74 -13.05
N ILE A 200 8.06 7.60 -12.03
CA ILE A 200 7.07 7.49 -10.95
C ILE A 200 5.65 7.64 -11.52
N ARG A 201 5.43 8.56 -12.46
CA ARG A 201 4.15 8.70 -13.17
C ARG A 201 3.75 7.41 -13.88
N ASP A 202 4.66 6.81 -14.65
CA ASP A 202 4.36 5.60 -15.40
C ASP A 202 4.09 4.41 -14.46
N ALA A 203 4.82 4.31 -13.34
CA ALA A 203 4.56 3.32 -12.30
C ALA A 203 3.23 3.57 -11.57
N SER A 204 2.87 4.84 -11.30
CA SER A 204 1.56 5.18 -10.72
C SER A 204 0.40 4.76 -11.61
N VAL A 205 0.51 5.04 -12.92
CA VAL A 205 -0.50 4.60 -13.91
C VAL A 205 -0.56 3.07 -13.99
N ALA A 206 0.59 2.38 -13.95
CA ALA A 206 0.64 0.92 -13.94
C ALA A 206 0.03 0.32 -12.67
N SER A 207 0.33 0.93 -11.51
CA SER A 207 -0.24 0.50 -10.22
C SER A 207 -1.76 0.60 -10.19
N GLY A 208 -2.35 1.61 -10.85
CA GLY A 208 -3.80 1.79 -10.94
C GLY A 208 -4.45 1.21 -12.20
N ALA A 209 -3.74 0.37 -12.97
CA ALA A 209 -4.27 -0.27 -14.17
C ALA A 209 -5.15 -1.48 -13.84
N TYR A 210 -6.31 -1.24 -13.22
CA TYR A 210 -7.25 -2.28 -12.79
C TYR A 210 -7.65 -3.19 -13.97
N PRO A 211 -7.52 -4.53 -13.82
CA PRO A 211 -7.75 -5.47 -14.89
C PRO A 211 -9.11 -5.29 -15.58
N LEU A 212 -9.13 -5.35 -16.90
CA LEU A 212 -10.29 -5.11 -17.76
C LEU A 212 -10.79 -3.65 -17.79
N ALA A 213 -10.73 -2.92 -16.68
CA ALA A 213 -11.18 -1.54 -16.61
C ALA A 213 -10.19 -0.59 -17.32
N PHE A 214 -8.89 -0.74 -17.05
CA PHE A 214 -7.83 0.07 -17.65
C PHE A 214 -6.79 -0.80 -18.35
N ARG A 215 -6.13 -0.21 -19.37
CA ARG A 215 -5.11 -0.94 -20.13
C ARG A 215 -3.85 -1.16 -19.29
N ALA A 216 -3.20 -2.30 -19.50
CA ALA A 216 -1.89 -2.57 -18.96
C ALA A 216 -0.84 -1.56 -19.45
N LYS A 217 0.16 -1.25 -18.61
CA LYS A 217 1.21 -0.27 -18.88
C LYS A 217 2.57 -0.94 -19.02
N GLU A 218 3.34 -0.55 -20.05
CA GLU A 218 4.73 -0.99 -20.20
C GLU A 218 5.68 -0.07 -19.44
N ILE A 219 6.63 -0.67 -18.71
CA ILE A 219 7.71 0.03 -17.99
C ILE A 219 9.03 -0.68 -18.27
N ASN A 220 10.08 0.10 -18.52
CA ASN A 220 11.44 -0.42 -18.61
C ASN A 220 12.04 -0.56 -17.20
N ARG A 221 12.57 -1.73 -16.88
CA ARG A 221 13.15 -2.03 -15.57
C ARG A 221 14.61 -2.43 -15.69
N GLY A 222 15.44 -1.84 -14.85
CA GLY A 222 16.85 -2.19 -14.76
C GLY A 222 17.08 -3.43 -13.90
N ARG A 223 18.00 -4.31 -14.29
CA ARG A 223 18.34 -5.49 -13.49
C ARG A 223 18.78 -5.15 -12.07
N ALA A 224 19.43 -4.01 -11.87
CA ALA A 224 19.88 -3.55 -10.56
C ALA A 224 18.76 -3.25 -9.56
N GLU A 225 17.52 -3.11 -10.02
CA GLU A 225 16.35 -2.92 -9.16
C GLU A 225 15.92 -4.22 -8.45
N TYR A 226 16.41 -5.37 -8.91
CA TYR A 226 16.10 -6.70 -8.40
C TYR A 226 17.31 -7.28 -7.66
N THR A 227 17.28 -7.18 -6.32
CA THR A 227 18.44 -7.46 -5.46
C THR A 227 18.58 -8.93 -5.02
N LYS A 228 17.59 -9.79 -5.30
CA LYS A 228 17.66 -11.20 -4.93
C LYS A 228 18.78 -11.90 -5.69
N GLY A 229 19.69 -12.57 -4.97
CA GLY A 229 20.91 -13.17 -5.54
C GLY A 229 20.69 -14.37 -6.46
N ASN A 230 19.46 -14.89 -6.54
CA ASN A 230 19.06 -16.01 -7.41
C ASN A 230 18.25 -15.58 -8.63
N LEU A 231 18.34 -14.30 -9.00
CA LEU A 231 17.73 -13.77 -10.23
C LEU A 231 18.36 -14.43 -11.48
N GLU A 232 17.51 -15.00 -12.33
CA GLU A 232 17.96 -15.57 -13.59
C GLU A 232 18.50 -14.51 -14.57
N PRO A 233 19.39 -14.88 -15.50
CA PRO A 233 19.91 -13.96 -16.51
C PRO A 233 18.81 -13.36 -17.38
N TRP A 234 18.87 -12.06 -17.64
CA TRP A 234 18.00 -11.37 -18.58
C TRP A 234 18.62 -11.30 -19.96
N THR A 235 17.78 -11.32 -21.00
CA THR A 235 18.20 -11.13 -22.40
C THR A 235 18.56 -9.69 -22.71
N ASP A 236 17.84 -8.75 -22.09
CA ASP A 236 18.00 -7.30 -22.28
C ASP A 236 18.16 -6.59 -20.93
N ASN A 237 18.81 -5.40 -20.95
CA ASN A 237 18.90 -4.53 -19.77
C ASN A 237 18.99 -3.06 -20.23
N PRO A 238 17.94 -2.25 -20.05
CA PRO A 238 16.71 -2.55 -19.31
C PRO A 238 15.79 -3.55 -20.03
N MET A 239 15.03 -4.32 -19.24
CA MET A 239 13.98 -5.21 -19.72
C MET A 239 12.66 -4.47 -19.75
N ARG A 240 11.86 -4.67 -20.79
CA ARG A 240 10.52 -4.13 -20.90
C ARG A 240 9.52 -5.12 -20.32
N PHE A 241 8.77 -4.69 -19.30
CA PHE A 241 7.71 -5.48 -18.70
C PHE A 241 6.37 -4.78 -18.84
N THR A 242 5.31 -5.57 -18.94
CA THR A 242 3.92 -5.13 -18.98
C THR A 242 3.28 -5.34 -17.61
N TYR A 243 2.70 -4.30 -17.06
CA TYR A 243 2.12 -4.28 -15.72
C TYR A 243 0.63 -4.06 -15.74
N THR A 244 -0.06 -4.63 -14.77
CA THR A 244 -1.43 -4.31 -14.37
C THR A 244 -1.45 -3.91 -12.89
N ASP A 245 -2.63 -3.62 -12.36
CA ASP A 245 -2.86 -3.11 -11.01
C ASP A 245 -2.09 -3.90 -9.94
N GLY A 246 -1.38 -3.16 -9.09
CA GLY A 246 -0.61 -3.74 -8.00
C GLY A 246 -1.47 -4.41 -6.93
N GLY A 247 -2.69 -3.91 -6.73
CA GLY A 247 -3.65 -4.45 -5.79
C GLY A 247 -4.14 -5.86 -6.12
N VAL A 248 -3.93 -6.35 -7.36
CA VAL A 248 -4.26 -7.73 -7.73
C VAL A 248 -3.51 -8.76 -6.87
N LEU A 249 -2.23 -8.53 -6.58
CA LEU A 249 -1.38 -9.43 -5.78
C LEU A 249 -1.07 -8.89 -4.40
N GLN A 250 -1.01 -7.56 -4.22
CA GLN A 250 -0.70 -6.91 -2.95
C GLN A 250 -1.47 -5.59 -2.83
N ASN A 251 -2.64 -5.64 -2.22
CA ASN A 251 -3.54 -4.49 -2.09
C ASN A 251 -3.20 -3.56 -0.91
N GLU A 252 -2.51 -4.06 0.09
CA GLU A 252 -2.20 -3.35 1.34
C GLU A 252 -0.71 -3.50 1.67
N PRO A 253 0.18 -2.66 1.09
CA PRO A 253 1.63 -2.89 1.14
C PRO A 253 2.28 -2.48 2.48
N LEU A 254 1.74 -2.92 3.61
CA LEU A 254 2.29 -2.68 4.95
C LEU A 254 3.65 -3.37 5.13
N GLY A 255 3.80 -4.59 4.59
CA GLY A 255 5.06 -5.30 4.58
C GLY A 255 6.15 -4.58 3.76
N MET A 256 5.76 -3.88 2.69
CA MET A 256 6.68 -3.01 1.93
C MET A 256 7.09 -1.80 2.78
N ALA A 257 6.15 -1.13 3.46
CA ALA A 257 6.46 -0.01 4.34
C ALA A 257 7.46 -0.43 5.43
N LYS A 258 7.26 -1.59 6.05
CA LYS A 258 8.20 -2.15 7.04
C LYS A 258 9.60 -2.37 6.46
N LYS A 259 9.71 -2.92 5.24
CA LYS A 259 11.01 -3.10 4.57
C LYS A 259 11.72 -1.76 4.31
N LEU A 260 10.98 -0.72 3.90
CA LEU A 260 11.53 0.61 3.66
C LEU A 260 11.95 1.29 4.97
N VAL A 261 11.15 1.15 6.02
CA VAL A 261 11.51 1.60 7.38
C VAL A 261 12.79 0.93 7.85
N ASN A 262 12.91 -0.39 7.74
CA ASN A 262 14.10 -1.13 8.15
C ASN A 262 15.37 -0.73 7.37
N ALA A 263 15.21 -0.20 6.17
CA ALA A 263 16.35 0.35 5.41
C ALA A 263 16.80 1.74 5.88
N ILE A 264 15.93 2.48 6.59
CA ILE A 264 16.20 3.83 7.11
C ILE A 264 16.65 3.76 8.56
N ASP A 265 15.93 3.03 9.39
CA ASP A 265 16.13 2.96 10.83
C ASP A 265 17.16 1.89 11.19
N ALA A 266 18.03 2.20 12.14
CA ALA A 266 18.82 1.17 12.79
C ALA A 266 17.85 0.27 13.61
N HIS A 267 18.03 -1.04 13.55
CA HIS A 267 17.12 -2.07 14.09
C HIS A 267 16.73 -1.96 15.58
N TRP A 268 17.29 -1.03 16.33
CA TRP A 268 17.07 -0.85 17.78
C TRP A 268 16.55 0.53 18.17
N ASN A 269 16.11 1.37 17.23
CA ASN A 269 15.68 2.75 17.53
C ASN A 269 14.25 3.02 17.08
N ASN A 270 13.31 2.19 17.57
CA ASN A 270 11.92 2.22 17.13
C ASN A 270 10.95 2.99 18.05
N GLU A 271 11.41 3.58 19.16
CA GLU A 271 10.53 4.28 20.10
C GLU A 271 9.78 5.47 19.48
N SER A 272 10.36 6.07 18.41
CA SER A 272 9.79 7.21 17.70
C SER A 272 9.18 6.82 16.34
N ARG A 273 8.99 5.51 16.06
CA ARG A 273 8.47 5.00 14.78
C ARG A 273 7.00 4.63 14.91
N PHE A 274 6.20 5.15 13.97
CA PHE A 274 4.76 4.91 13.88
C PHE A 274 4.35 4.58 12.46
N TYR A 275 3.25 3.83 12.33
CA TYR A 275 2.68 3.45 11.05
C TYR A 275 1.23 3.91 11.01
N LEU A 276 0.83 4.50 9.88
CA LEU A 276 -0.55 4.85 9.59
C LEU A 276 -1.02 4.02 8.40
N PHE A 277 -2.06 3.24 8.62
CA PHE A 277 -2.71 2.46 7.59
C PHE A 277 -4.02 3.14 7.18
N VAL A 278 -4.17 3.44 5.89
CA VAL A 278 -5.35 4.10 5.31
C VAL A 278 -6.03 3.13 4.36
N SER A 279 -7.30 2.79 4.64
CA SER A 279 -8.10 1.90 3.79
C SER A 279 -9.56 2.32 3.79
N PRO A 280 -10.24 2.35 2.63
CA PRO A 280 -11.69 2.55 2.56
C PRO A 280 -12.47 1.28 2.95
N HIS A 281 -11.79 0.18 3.18
CA HIS A 281 -12.38 -1.13 3.45
C HIS A 281 -12.30 -1.47 4.94
N GLY A 282 -13.22 -0.93 5.73
CA GLY A 282 -13.41 -1.31 7.12
C GLY A 282 -14.50 -2.38 7.23
N LYS A 283 -14.18 -3.64 6.88
CA LYS A 283 -15.22 -4.66 6.73
C LYS A 283 -15.77 -5.20 8.04
N ASN A 284 -17.10 -5.14 8.17
CA ASN A 284 -17.90 -6.15 8.86
C ASN A 284 -18.26 -7.27 7.87
N SER A 285 -17.28 -7.90 7.20
CA SER A 285 -17.60 -8.96 6.24
C SER A 285 -17.80 -10.27 6.96
N SER A 286 -18.99 -10.83 6.88
CA SER A 286 -19.26 -12.21 7.21
C SER A 286 -19.01 -13.12 6.01
N ALA A 287 -18.60 -14.37 6.27
CA ALA A 287 -18.52 -15.37 5.22
C ALA A 287 -19.88 -15.52 4.52
N ASP A 288 -19.88 -15.54 3.20
CA ASP A 288 -21.10 -15.72 2.41
C ASP A 288 -21.53 -17.21 2.46
N SER A 289 -22.50 -17.49 3.29
CA SER A 289 -23.11 -18.83 3.44
C SER A 289 -24.16 -19.16 2.37
N THR A 290 -24.46 -18.21 1.47
CA THR A 290 -25.50 -18.37 0.45
C THR A 290 -25.00 -18.97 -0.87
N PHE A 291 -23.66 -18.90 -1.11
CA PHE A 291 -23.05 -19.51 -2.28
C PHE A 291 -22.94 -21.04 -2.09
N ARG A 292 -23.69 -21.81 -2.90
CA ARG A 292 -23.77 -23.25 -2.81
C ARG A 292 -23.62 -23.88 -4.21
N GLU A 293 -23.45 -25.21 -4.28
CA GLU A 293 -23.31 -25.96 -5.52
C GLU A 293 -24.48 -25.69 -6.51
N GLU A 294 -25.69 -25.59 -6.00
CA GLU A 294 -26.90 -25.35 -6.79
C GLU A 294 -26.97 -23.98 -7.48
N ASN A 295 -26.25 -22.97 -6.98
CA ASN A 295 -26.16 -21.66 -7.61
C ASN A 295 -24.78 -21.35 -8.19
N ALA A 296 -23.87 -22.34 -8.23
CA ALA A 296 -22.54 -22.23 -8.76
C ALA A 296 -22.48 -22.52 -10.28
N ASP A 297 -23.32 -21.87 -11.06
CA ASP A 297 -23.22 -21.92 -12.51
C ASP A 297 -21.96 -21.23 -13.02
N TYR A 298 -21.66 -21.35 -14.32
CA TYR A 298 -20.43 -20.84 -14.92
C TYR A 298 -20.21 -19.34 -14.64
N PHE A 299 -21.25 -18.52 -14.76
CA PHE A 299 -21.15 -17.08 -14.60
C PHE A 299 -20.98 -16.67 -13.13
N HIS A 300 -21.78 -17.26 -12.24
CA HIS A 300 -21.65 -17.04 -10.79
C HIS A 300 -20.31 -17.53 -10.25
N MET A 301 -19.83 -18.68 -10.75
CA MET A 301 -18.50 -19.20 -10.41
C MET A 301 -17.39 -18.24 -10.84
N MET A 302 -17.41 -17.71 -12.07
CA MET A 302 -16.42 -16.75 -12.56
C MET A 302 -16.44 -15.46 -11.75
N LYS A 303 -17.62 -14.89 -11.47
CA LYS A 303 -17.79 -13.71 -10.61
C LYS A 303 -17.23 -13.96 -9.21
N ARG A 304 -17.54 -15.12 -8.63
CA ARG A 304 -17.08 -15.51 -7.30
C ARG A 304 -15.57 -15.71 -7.23
N LEU A 305 -14.98 -16.39 -8.21
CA LEU A 305 -13.53 -16.58 -8.29
C LEU A 305 -12.79 -15.24 -8.43
N ALA A 306 -13.29 -14.34 -9.27
CA ALA A 306 -12.69 -13.01 -9.39
C ALA A 306 -12.74 -12.26 -8.04
N LYS A 307 -13.89 -12.28 -7.34
CA LYS A 307 -14.03 -11.68 -6.01
C LYS A 307 -13.08 -12.32 -4.97
N VAL A 308 -12.94 -13.63 -4.99
CA VAL A 308 -12.04 -14.36 -4.07
C VAL A 308 -10.60 -14.02 -4.37
N LEU A 309 -10.17 -14.04 -5.63
CA LEU A 309 -8.78 -13.74 -6.02
C LEU A 309 -8.37 -12.31 -5.68
N LEU A 310 -9.25 -11.35 -5.94
CA LEU A 310 -8.98 -9.93 -5.64
C LEU A 310 -9.10 -9.62 -4.14
N GLY A 311 -10.04 -10.25 -3.44
CA GLY A 311 -10.26 -10.01 -2.01
C GLY A 311 -9.34 -10.81 -1.08
N GLN A 312 -8.64 -11.84 -1.57
CA GLN A 312 -7.76 -12.66 -0.72
C GLN A 312 -6.48 -11.92 -0.31
N SER A 313 -6.05 -10.93 -1.08
CA SER A 313 -4.89 -10.10 -0.76
C SER A 313 -5.18 -9.00 0.27
N GLU A 314 -6.46 -8.78 0.60
CA GLU A 314 -6.88 -7.77 1.57
C GLU A 314 -6.55 -8.19 3.01
N PHE A 315 -6.06 -7.26 3.82
CA PHE A 315 -5.72 -7.41 5.24
C PHE A 315 -4.65 -8.47 5.60
N GLN A 316 -4.05 -9.15 4.62
CA GLN A 316 -3.05 -10.18 4.94
C GLN A 316 -1.81 -9.60 5.62
N ASP A 317 -1.30 -8.46 5.13
CA ASP A 317 -0.15 -7.78 5.74
C ASP A 317 -0.50 -7.22 7.13
N TRP A 318 -1.72 -6.73 7.31
CA TRP A 318 -2.23 -6.27 8.60
C TRP A 318 -2.31 -7.41 9.62
N ILE A 319 -2.93 -8.53 9.23
CA ILE A 319 -3.03 -9.73 10.07
C ILE A 319 -1.63 -10.21 10.47
N ASN A 320 -0.71 -10.32 9.51
CA ASN A 320 0.67 -10.71 9.76
C ASN A 320 1.38 -9.75 10.74
N ALA A 321 1.10 -8.44 10.66
CA ALA A 321 1.68 -7.45 11.57
C ALA A 321 1.11 -7.57 12.99
N VAL A 322 -0.20 -7.78 13.14
CA VAL A 322 -0.86 -7.99 14.44
C VAL A 322 -0.34 -9.28 15.10
N GLU A 323 -0.34 -10.41 14.37
CA GLU A 323 0.18 -11.68 14.87
C GLU A 323 1.65 -11.55 15.29
N MET A 324 2.43 -10.75 14.56
CA MET A 324 3.81 -10.46 14.90
C MET A 324 3.93 -9.68 16.20
N ASN A 325 3.14 -8.62 16.36
CA ASN A 325 3.13 -7.84 17.60
C ASN A 325 2.74 -8.70 18.80
N GLU A 326 1.77 -9.60 18.64
CA GLU A 326 1.39 -10.56 19.69
C GLU A 326 2.55 -11.50 20.06
N GLN A 327 3.30 -12.00 19.06
CA GLN A 327 4.48 -12.84 19.30
C GLN A 327 5.58 -12.07 20.04
N ILE A 328 5.82 -10.80 19.68
CA ILE A 328 6.80 -9.95 20.36
C ILE A 328 6.36 -9.71 21.81
N ALA A 329 5.10 -9.31 22.04
CA ALA A 329 4.58 -9.10 23.40
C ALA A 329 4.67 -10.36 24.27
N LEU A 330 4.43 -11.54 23.68
CA LEU A 330 4.62 -12.81 24.38
C LEU A 330 6.11 -13.04 24.75
N MET A 331 7.03 -12.68 23.84
CA MET A 331 8.47 -12.78 24.11
C MET A 331 8.90 -11.85 25.24
N ASP A 332 8.41 -10.61 25.26
CA ASP A 332 8.71 -9.65 26.34
C ASP A 332 8.21 -10.14 27.69
N ALA A 333 6.98 -10.70 27.73
CA ALA A 333 6.45 -11.31 28.95
C ALA A 333 7.33 -12.48 29.43
N ARG A 334 7.82 -13.32 28.52
CA ARG A 334 8.74 -14.44 28.86
C ARG A 334 10.12 -13.94 29.25
N ALA A 335 10.62 -12.85 28.68
CA ALA A 335 11.85 -12.21 29.10
C ALA A 335 11.75 -11.75 30.56
N THR A 336 10.65 -11.14 30.96
CA THR A 336 10.38 -10.74 32.36
C THR A 336 10.38 -11.95 33.30
N GLU A 337 9.71 -13.05 32.94
CA GLU A 337 9.74 -14.30 33.72
C GLU A 337 11.17 -14.87 33.89
N LEU A 338 11.99 -14.80 32.83
CA LEU A 338 13.39 -15.20 32.85
C LEU A 338 14.22 -14.38 33.85
N VAL A 339 14.00 -13.05 33.88
CA VAL A 339 14.67 -12.17 34.86
C VAL A 339 14.31 -12.56 36.27
N GLU A 340 13.03 -12.76 36.58
CA GLU A 340 12.57 -13.16 37.92
C GLU A 340 13.15 -14.52 38.34
N GLY A 341 13.13 -15.51 37.43
CA GLY A 341 13.69 -16.83 37.69
C GLY A 341 15.21 -16.83 37.91
N LEU A 342 15.95 -16.00 37.19
CA LEU A 342 17.39 -15.81 37.37
C LEU A 342 17.70 -15.07 38.66
N ARG A 343 16.89 -14.08 39.03
CA ARG A 343 17.05 -13.29 40.26
C ARG A 343 16.72 -14.09 41.50
N SER A 344 15.68 -14.91 41.47
CA SER A 344 15.29 -15.77 42.57
C SER A 344 16.24 -16.98 42.76
N GLY A 345 17.05 -17.28 41.75
CA GLY A 345 17.91 -18.46 41.71
C GLY A 345 17.19 -19.77 41.38
N GLU A 346 15.91 -19.68 41.00
CA GLU A 346 15.11 -20.79 40.47
C GLU A 346 15.70 -21.30 39.15
N LEU A 347 16.10 -20.36 38.27
CA LEU A 347 16.81 -20.67 37.06
C LEU A 347 18.32 -20.56 37.25
N LYS A 348 19.04 -21.61 36.87
CA LYS A 348 20.51 -21.63 36.94
C LYS A 348 21.12 -20.99 35.68
N SER A 349 21.72 -19.82 35.84
CA SER A 349 22.35 -19.06 34.75
C SER A 349 23.36 -19.89 33.92
N GLY A 350 24.13 -20.79 34.60
CA GLY A 350 25.09 -21.68 33.92
C GLY A 350 24.45 -22.74 33.01
N SER A 351 23.25 -23.20 33.33
CA SER A 351 22.51 -24.13 32.47
C SER A 351 21.88 -23.43 31.28
N LEU A 352 21.24 -22.28 31.53
CA LEU A 352 20.64 -21.44 30.48
C LEU A 352 21.68 -20.96 29.45
N LYS A 353 22.80 -20.41 29.95
CA LYS A 353 23.89 -19.94 29.08
C LYS A 353 24.43 -21.04 28.16
N ARG A 354 24.60 -22.25 28.68
CA ARG A 354 25.08 -23.41 27.91
C ARG A 354 24.11 -23.81 26.79
N VAL A 355 22.80 -23.80 27.09
CA VAL A 355 21.75 -24.10 26.11
C VAL A 355 21.69 -22.99 25.03
N ALA A 356 21.68 -21.73 25.46
CA ALA A 356 21.68 -20.59 24.58
C ALA A 356 22.88 -20.56 23.63
N ASP A 357 24.10 -20.75 24.15
CA ASP A 357 25.33 -20.84 23.35
C ASP A 357 25.27 -21.97 22.32
N GLY A 358 24.70 -23.13 22.72
CA GLY A 358 24.48 -24.25 21.79
C GLY A 358 23.54 -23.90 20.64
N LEU A 359 22.41 -23.23 20.94
CA LEU A 359 21.44 -22.81 19.96
C LEU A 359 22.00 -21.70 19.05
N LEU A 360 22.61 -20.65 19.61
CA LEU A 360 23.20 -19.56 18.84
C LEU A 360 24.33 -20.07 17.93
N LYS A 361 25.11 -21.03 18.38
CA LYS A 361 26.12 -21.68 17.54
C LYS A 361 25.51 -22.35 16.30
N VAL A 362 24.36 -22.98 16.45
CA VAL A 362 23.65 -23.60 15.31
C VAL A 362 23.00 -22.52 14.41
N LEU A 363 22.35 -21.52 15.03
CA LEU A 363 21.59 -20.48 14.33
C LEU A 363 22.50 -19.51 13.54
N PHE A 364 23.67 -19.14 14.10
CA PHE A 364 24.63 -18.22 13.47
C PHE A 364 25.79 -18.91 12.75
N GLN A 365 25.93 -20.26 12.81
CA GLN A 365 26.89 -20.95 11.98
C GLN A 365 26.45 -20.99 10.54
N GLN A 366 27.17 -20.30 9.66
CA GLN A 366 27.05 -20.52 8.23
C GLN A 366 27.47 -21.97 7.87
N PRO A 367 26.70 -22.70 7.06
CA PRO A 367 27.11 -24.02 6.61
C PRO A 367 28.40 -23.89 5.80
N LYS A 368 29.49 -24.51 6.28
CA LYS A 368 30.82 -24.53 5.64
C LYS A 368 30.88 -25.37 4.35
N ARG A 369 29.77 -25.75 3.72
CA ARG A 369 29.77 -26.57 2.49
C ARG A 369 29.15 -25.80 1.35
N ALA A 370 29.99 -25.51 0.35
CA ALA A 370 29.57 -25.14 -0.98
C ALA A 370 28.59 -26.21 -1.51
N GLY A 371 27.38 -25.81 -1.87
CA GLY A 371 26.36 -26.69 -2.44
C GLY A 371 25.00 -26.68 -1.74
N ASN A 372 24.92 -26.38 -0.45
CA ASN A 372 23.65 -26.18 0.26
C ASN A 372 23.56 -24.73 0.76
N ARG A 373 23.26 -23.81 -0.14
CA ARG A 373 22.70 -22.53 0.27
C ARG A 373 21.26 -22.76 0.75
N ARG A 374 21.09 -23.28 1.95
CA ARG A 374 20.07 -22.70 2.79
C ARG A 374 20.52 -21.25 2.91
N VAL A 375 19.87 -20.37 2.16
CA VAL A 375 19.95 -18.94 2.40
C VAL A 375 19.68 -18.81 3.89
N ALA A 376 20.71 -18.47 4.66
CA ALA A 376 20.51 -18.09 6.02
C ALA A 376 19.52 -16.95 5.95
N ARG A 377 18.30 -17.17 6.44
CA ARG A 377 17.27 -16.13 6.57
C ARG A 377 17.67 -15.10 7.61
N ILE A 378 18.80 -15.32 8.27
CA ILE A 378 19.43 -14.37 9.15
C ILE A 378 20.12 -13.40 8.21
N GLY A 379 19.51 -12.25 8.06
CA GLY A 379 20.07 -11.12 7.33
C GLY A 379 21.46 -10.79 7.85
N ILE A 380 22.08 -9.85 7.31
CA ILE A 380 23.43 -9.34 7.42
C ILE A 380 23.93 -9.12 8.87
N GLU A 381 23.10 -9.34 9.91
CA GLU A 381 23.42 -9.11 11.32
C GLU A 381 24.42 -10.14 11.85
N THR A 382 25.53 -9.68 12.40
CA THR A 382 26.49 -10.57 13.07
C THR A 382 25.99 -10.93 14.47
N LEU A 383 26.47 -12.06 15.05
CA LEU A 383 26.13 -12.43 16.42
C LEU A 383 26.47 -11.32 17.44
N SER A 384 27.53 -10.53 17.19
CA SER A 384 27.89 -9.40 18.05
C SER A 384 26.93 -8.22 17.91
N ASP A 385 26.40 -7.98 16.73
CA ASP A 385 25.39 -6.94 16.50
C ASP A 385 24.05 -7.34 17.11
N ALA A 386 23.64 -8.60 16.91
CA ALA A 386 22.45 -9.17 17.52
C ALA A 386 22.47 -9.09 19.05
N ARG A 387 23.62 -9.40 19.67
CA ARG A 387 23.77 -9.25 21.13
C ARG A 387 23.64 -7.81 21.59
N ARG A 388 24.23 -6.85 20.86
CA ARG A 388 24.09 -5.42 21.19
C ARG A 388 22.64 -4.94 21.05
N ARG A 389 21.92 -5.44 20.07
CA ARG A 389 20.50 -5.13 19.90
C ARG A 389 19.69 -5.60 21.11
N ILE A 390 19.87 -6.86 21.55
CA ILE A 390 19.19 -7.38 22.73
C ILE A 390 19.59 -6.62 24.00
N GLU A 391 20.87 -6.25 24.15
CA GLU A 391 21.34 -5.44 25.29
C GLU A 391 20.65 -4.09 25.36
N HIS A 392 20.39 -3.46 24.21
CA HIS A 392 19.66 -2.20 24.16
C HIS A 392 18.16 -2.38 24.39
N GLN A 393 17.57 -3.40 23.78
CA GLN A 393 16.12 -3.67 23.85
C GLN A 393 15.66 -4.03 25.27
N TYR A 394 16.52 -4.73 26.04
CA TYR A 394 16.25 -5.19 27.39
C TYR A 394 17.23 -4.58 28.41
N GLU A 395 17.52 -3.27 28.24
CA GLU A 395 18.49 -2.56 29.09
C GLU A 395 18.07 -2.56 30.58
N GLU A 396 16.77 -2.40 30.86
CA GLU A 396 16.24 -2.41 32.23
C GLU A 396 16.37 -3.79 32.88
N GLU A 397 16.02 -4.84 32.17
CA GLU A 397 16.12 -6.23 32.63
C GLU A 397 17.58 -6.64 32.92
N ILE A 398 18.47 -6.24 32.01
CA ILE A 398 19.90 -6.48 32.15
C ILE A 398 20.46 -5.69 33.34
N ALA A 399 20.02 -4.46 33.58
CA ALA A 399 20.41 -3.66 34.72
C ALA A 399 19.98 -4.33 36.06
N VAL A 400 18.77 -4.89 36.12
CA VAL A 400 18.26 -5.62 37.28
C VAL A 400 19.11 -6.88 37.59
N LEU A 401 19.62 -7.57 36.57
CA LEU A 401 20.49 -8.73 36.69
C LEU A 401 21.97 -8.36 36.97
N GLY A 402 22.33 -7.10 36.80
CA GLY A 402 23.67 -6.55 36.93
C GLY A 402 24.47 -6.61 35.62
N VAL A 403 24.75 -5.45 35.05
CA VAL A 403 25.50 -5.31 33.79
C VAL A 403 26.85 -6.03 33.88
N GLY A 404 27.17 -6.86 32.89
CA GLY A 404 28.40 -7.63 32.83
C GLY A 404 28.46 -8.86 33.75
N THR A 405 27.37 -9.23 34.42
CA THR A 405 27.29 -10.46 35.22
C THR A 405 27.01 -11.66 34.31
N TYR A 406 27.35 -12.85 34.82
CA TYR A 406 27.06 -14.11 34.11
C TYR A 406 25.54 -14.35 33.91
N SER A 407 24.71 -13.84 34.84
CA SER A 407 23.25 -13.93 34.76
C SER A 407 22.70 -13.02 33.65
N ALA A 408 23.22 -11.80 33.53
CA ALA A 408 22.86 -10.88 32.42
C ALA A 408 23.25 -11.46 31.06
N ASP A 409 24.45 -12.06 30.94
CA ASP A 409 24.88 -12.74 29.73
C ASP A 409 24.02 -13.97 29.39
N ALA A 410 23.61 -14.74 30.40
CA ALA A 410 22.73 -15.87 30.20
C ALA A 410 21.33 -15.45 29.75
N PHE A 411 20.79 -14.38 30.32
CA PHE A 411 19.52 -13.77 29.90
C PHE A 411 19.59 -13.30 28.45
N ARG A 412 20.53 -12.39 28.13
CA ARG A 412 20.74 -11.85 26.79
C ARG A 412 20.79 -12.94 25.72
N ASP A 413 21.66 -13.94 25.92
CA ASP A 413 21.88 -14.98 24.93
C ASP A 413 20.69 -15.95 24.82
N THR A 414 19.92 -16.13 25.91
CA THR A 414 18.68 -16.93 25.88
C THR A 414 17.58 -16.23 25.11
N VAL A 415 17.34 -14.93 25.36
CA VAL A 415 16.36 -14.13 24.62
C VAL A 415 16.73 -14.09 23.14
N LEU A 416 18.00 -13.82 22.82
CA LEU A 416 18.50 -13.81 21.44
C LEU A 416 18.28 -15.16 20.74
N ALA A 417 18.52 -16.28 21.45
CA ALA A 417 18.30 -17.61 20.88
C ALA A 417 16.81 -17.86 20.57
N PHE A 418 15.92 -17.45 21.46
CA PHE A 418 14.47 -17.57 21.24
C PHE A 418 13.99 -16.67 20.11
N GLU A 419 14.36 -15.39 20.09
CA GLU A 419 14.00 -14.48 19.00
C GLU A 419 14.47 -14.99 17.63
N THR A 420 15.72 -15.45 17.58
CA THR A 420 16.29 -15.97 16.34
C THR A 420 15.59 -17.26 15.89
N ALA A 421 15.28 -18.17 16.83
CA ALA A 421 14.56 -19.40 16.54
C ALA A 421 13.11 -19.14 16.10
N ALA A 422 12.45 -18.16 16.69
CA ALA A 422 11.11 -17.70 16.32
C ALA A 422 11.12 -16.80 15.04
N ASN A 423 12.30 -16.49 14.49
CA ASN A 423 12.49 -15.59 13.36
C ASN A 423 11.95 -14.16 13.64
N LEU A 424 12.12 -13.68 14.87
CA LEU A 424 11.70 -12.35 15.33
C LEU A 424 12.83 -11.30 15.27
N GLY A 425 14.08 -11.71 15.03
CA GLY A 425 15.28 -10.85 15.13
C GLY A 425 15.37 -9.64 14.21
N GLU A 426 14.56 -9.58 13.15
CA GLU A 426 14.42 -8.42 12.26
C GLU A 426 13.02 -7.78 12.35
N ARG A 427 12.24 -8.14 13.36
CA ARG A 427 10.84 -7.80 13.48
C ARG A 427 10.61 -6.96 14.72
N ASP A 428 10.56 -5.66 14.51
CA ASP A 428 10.26 -4.72 15.57
C ASP A 428 8.75 -4.59 15.75
N TYR A 429 8.33 -4.26 16.96
CA TYR A 429 6.95 -3.92 17.27
C TYR A 429 6.46 -2.78 16.37
N MET A 430 5.37 -2.99 15.66
CA MET A 430 4.76 -1.99 14.79
C MET A 430 3.61 -1.28 15.52
N ARG A 431 3.81 0.00 15.87
CA ARG A 431 2.71 0.86 16.36
C ARG A 431 1.90 1.32 15.16
N ILE A 432 0.78 0.63 14.90
CA ILE A 432 -0.04 0.87 13.71
C ILE A 432 -1.36 1.51 14.10
N TYR A 433 -1.63 2.68 13.52
CA TYR A 433 -2.94 3.32 13.57
C TYR A 433 -3.69 3.05 12.28
N GLY A 434 -4.95 2.62 12.37
CA GLY A 434 -5.81 2.39 11.21
C GLY A 434 -6.81 3.53 11.02
N ILE A 435 -6.89 4.07 9.81
CA ILE A 435 -7.98 4.95 9.38
C ILE A 435 -8.78 4.19 8.32
N ALA A 436 -9.85 3.54 8.75
CA ALA A 436 -10.73 2.77 7.89
C ALA A 436 -12.19 3.11 8.18
N VAL A 437 -13.07 2.81 7.23
CA VAL A 437 -14.50 3.10 7.32
C VAL A 437 -15.33 1.92 6.82
N SER A 438 -16.53 1.72 7.34
CA SER A 438 -17.48 0.76 6.77
C SER A 438 -17.91 1.21 5.38
N GLU A 439 -17.91 0.28 4.41
CA GLU A 439 -18.37 0.53 3.04
C GLU A 439 -19.81 1.08 2.99
N GLU A 440 -20.65 0.73 3.97
CA GLU A 440 -22.01 1.24 4.12
C GLU A 440 -22.11 2.76 4.36
N LEU A 441 -21.01 3.40 4.72
CA LEU A 441 -20.93 4.86 4.92
C LEU A 441 -20.36 5.59 3.71
N LEU A 442 -19.98 4.88 2.65
CA LEU A 442 -19.41 5.43 1.42
C LEU A 442 -20.44 5.41 0.30
N ALA A 443 -20.41 6.43 -0.55
CA ALA A 443 -21.26 6.53 -1.73
C ALA A 443 -20.69 5.72 -2.91
N GLY A 444 -19.37 5.63 -3.02
CA GLY A 444 -18.67 5.01 -4.15
C GLY A 444 -18.39 3.52 -4.02
N ALA A 445 -18.80 2.85 -2.93
CA ALA A 445 -18.39 1.48 -2.62
C ALA A 445 -18.96 0.40 -3.56
N GLU A 446 -20.14 0.62 -4.12
CA GLU A 446 -20.83 -0.31 -5.02
C GLU A 446 -20.03 -0.58 -6.31
N LEU A 447 -20.32 -1.67 -7.00
CA LEU A 447 -19.61 -2.11 -8.23
C LEU A 447 -18.11 -2.31 -8.02
N SER A 448 -17.70 -2.91 -6.90
CA SER A 448 -16.28 -3.06 -6.56
C SER A 448 -15.56 -1.71 -6.53
N ALA A 449 -16.19 -0.73 -5.89
CA ALA A 449 -15.71 0.64 -5.73
C ALA A 449 -15.63 1.48 -7.04
N PHE A 450 -16.39 1.14 -8.08
CA PHE A 450 -16.47 1.95 -9.31
C PHE A 450 -17.58 3.01 -9.29
N LEU A 451 -18.56 2.92 -8.35
CA LEU A 451 -19.72 3.81 -8.34
C LEU A 451 -19.35 5.28 -8.17
N GLY A 452 -18.28 5.59 -7.44
CA GLY A 452 -17.80 6.96 -7.28
C GLY A 452 -17.41 7.66 -8.59
N PHE A 453 -17.12 6.91 -9.67
CA PHE A 453 -16.83 7.51 -10.96
C PHE A 453 -18.06 8.11 -11.66
N PHE A 454 -19.27 7.75 -11.25
CA PHE A 454 -20.51 8.16 -11.90
C PHE A 454 -20.82 9.64 -11.71
N ASP A 455 -20.65 10.15 -10.48
CA ASP A 455 -20.94 11.55 -10.18
C ASP A 455 -19.92 12.15 -9.22
N GLN A 456 -19.62 13.45 -9.39
CA GLN A 456 -18.74 14.18 -8.50
C GLN A 456 -19.28 14.21 -7.06
N ARG A 457 -20.61 14.28 -6.87
CA ARG A 457 -21.25 14.31 -5.54
C ARG A 457 -20.89 13.10 -4.68
N TYR A 458 -20.74 11.90 -5.31
CA TYR A 458 -20.36 10.68 -4.60
C TYR A 458 -18.90 10.77 -4.14
N ARG A 459 -18.01 11.30 -4.97
CA ARG A 459 -16.61 11.53 -4.63
C ARG A 459 -16.43 12.64 -3.60
N ASP A 460 -17.23 13.72 -3.67
CA ASP A 460 -17.28 14.78 -2.65
C ASP A 460 -17.67 14.21 -1.29
N HIS A 461 -18.74 13.40 -1.27
CA HIS A 461 -19.21 12.72 -0.06
C HIS A 461 -18.10 11.84 0.55
N ASP A 462 -17.45 11.01 -0.25
CA ASP A 462 -16.43 10.09 0.23
C ASP A 462 -15.17 10.84 0.69
N TYR A 463 -14.81 11.94 0.01
CA TYR A 463 -13.71 12.81 0.43
C TYR A 463 -13.97 13.44 1.81
N ASP A 464 -15.14 14.04 2.01
CA ASP A 464 -15.51 14.63 3.30
C ASP A 464 -15.65 13.55 4.40
N ARG A 465 -16.13 12.35 4.04
CA ARG A 465 -16.16 11.20 4.95
C ARG A 465 -14.74 10.82 5.39
N GLY A 466 -13.79 10.73 4.46
CA GLY A 466 -12.38 10.48 4.76
C GLY A 466 -11.79 11.48 5.73
N ARG A 467 -12.05 12.77 5.51
CA ARG A 467 -11.62 13.84 6.42
C ARG A 467 -12.22 13.71 7.81
N MET A 468 -13.52 13.40 7.92
CA MET A 468 -14.18 13.23 9.21
C MET A 468 -13.65 12.03 10.00
N VAL A 469 -13.42 10.90 9.33
CA VAL A 469 -12.87 9.70 9.98
C VAL A 469 -11.44 9.98 10.46
N ALA A 470 -10.62 10.62 9.63
CA ALA A 470 -9.26 11.02 10.01
C ALA A 470 -9.26 11.93 11.26
N ARG A 471 -10.16 12.91 11.33
CA ARG A 471 -10.33 13.76 12.53
C ARG A 471 -10.60 12.95 13.78
N GLY A 472 -11.51 11.98 13.69
CA GLY A 472 -11.82 11.10 14.81
C GLY A 472 -10.58 10.41 15.35
N VAL A 473 -9.76 9.84 14.47
CA VAL A 473 -8.51 9.16 14.85
C VAL A 473 -7.48 10.16 15.37
N LEU A 474 -7.25 11.29 14.69
CA LEU A 474 -6.24 12.29 15.06
C LEU A 474 -6.53 12.99 16.40
N THR A 475 -7.78 12.97 16.86
CA THR A 475 -8.21 13.54 18.15
C THR A 475 -8.48 12.48 19.22
N ASP A 476 -8.22 11.21 18.92
CA ASP A 476 -8.42 10.11 19.87
C ASP A 476 -7.47 10.28 21.07
N PRO A 477 -7.98 10.18 22.33
CA PRO A 477 -7.15 10.26 23.53
C PRO A 477 -6.01 9.25 23.57
N VAL A 478 -6.14 8.08 22.96
CA VAL A 478 -5.11 7.04 22.89
C VAL A 478 -3.82 7.57 22.27
N LEU A 479 -3.90 8.47 21.27
CA LEU A 479 -2.70 9.08 20.69
C LEU A 479 -1.89 9.92 21.67
N SER A 480 -2.49 10.33 22.78
CA SER A 480 -1.87 11.19 23.81
C SER A 480 -1.26 10.38 24.97
N GLU A 481 -1.37 9.05 24.93
CA GLU A 481 -0.76 8.20 25.94
C GLU A 481 0.78 8.20 25.84
N PRO A 482 1.49 7.95 26.93
CA PRO A 482 2.95 7.86 26.90
C PRO A 482 3.46 6.81 25.91
N GLY A 483 4.39 7.21 25.05
CA GLY A 483 4.94 6.33 24.01
C GLY A 483 4.17 6.29 22.71
N GLU A 484 3.02 6.95 22.61
CA GLU A 484 2.22 7.05 21.40
C GLU A 484 2.59 8.28 20.55
N LEU A 485 1.89 8.47 19.42
CA LEU A 485 2.18 9.56 18.48
C LEU A 485 2.10 10.94 19.14
N GLY A 486 1.35 11.05 20.24
CA GLY A 486 1.21 12.25 21.08
C GLY A 486 0.06 13.13 20.63
N PRO A 487 -0.37 14.08 21.46
CA PRO A 487 -1.47 14.95 21.11
C PRO A 487 -1.12 15.79 19.89
N ILE A 488 -1.94 15.69 18.84
CA ILE A 488 -1.77 16.50 17.64
C ILE A 488 -2.52 17.80 17.82
N ARG A 489 -1.78 18.91 17.87
CA ARG A 489 -2.32 20.26 18.08
C ARG A 489 -2.71 20.88 16.75
N TYR A 490 -3.99 20.81 16.39
CA TYR A 490 -4.50 21.44 15.17
C TYR A 490 -5.94 21.90 15.33
N SER A 491 -6.37 22.80 14.44
CA SER A 491 -7.75 23.26 14.31
C SER A 491 -8.29 22.76 12.98
N PRO A 492 -9.27 21.82 12.99
CA PRO A 492 -9.81 21.25 11.76
C PRO A 492 -10.35 22.33 10.82
N THR A 493 -9.97 22.26 9.55
CA THR A 493 -10.50 23.12 8.51
C THR A 493 -11.97 22.77 8.21
N ARG A 494 -12.69 23.69 7.53
CA ARG A 494 -14.11 23.46 7.18
C ARG A 494 -14.32 22.14 6.44
N THR A 495 -15.45 21.47 6.69
CA THR A 495 -16.00 20.38 5.90
C THR A 495 -17.41 20.74 5.45
N ASN A 496 -17.84 20.17 4.32
CA ASN A 496 -19.25 20.20 3.96
C ASN A 496 -20.04 19.27 4.87
N ALA A 497 -21.34 19.51 4.97
CA ALA A 497 -22.23 18.57 5.66
C ALA A 497 -22.29 17.26 4.87
N ILE A 498 -22.16 16.14 5.56
CA ILE A 498 -22.29 14.82 4.95
C ILE A 498 -23.75 14.57 4.59
N ASP A 499 -24.03 14.32 3.33
CA ASP A 499 -25.34 13.86 2.87
C ASP A 499 -25.50 12.36 3.16
N THR A 500 -26.15 12.05 4.28
CA THR A 500 -26.35 10.65 4.71
C THR A 500 -27.24 9.85 3.77
N SER A 501 -27.96 10.49 2.84
CA SER A 501 -28.74 9.77 1.81
C SER A 501 -27.87 9.08 0.77
N LEU A 502 -26.59 9.45 0.70
CA LEU A 502 -25.59 8.83 -0.18
C LEU A 502 -24.84 7.65 0.47
N ASN A 503 -25.08 7.40 1.77
CA ASN A 503 -24.46 6.28 2.46
C ASN A 503 -24.92 4.94 1.87
N GLY A 504 -23.96 4.08 1.48
CA GLY A 504 -24.27 2.75 0.93
C GLY A 504 -25.13 2.81 -0.33
N LEU A 505 -24.90 3.81 -1.18
CA LEU A 505 -25.67 4.02 -2.40
C LEU A 505 -25.57 2.81 -3.34
N LEU A 506 -26.71 2.29 -3.75
CA LEU A 506 -26.79 1.15 -4.68
C LEU A 506 -26.97 1.63 -6.12
N LEU A 507 -26.42 0.88 -7.06
CA LEU A 507 -26.54 1.17 -8.50
C LEU A 507 -28.01 1.30 -8.95
N SER A 508 -28.91 0.50 -8.37
CA SER A 508 -30.35 0.55 -8.63
C SER A 508 -31.05 1.83 -8.15
N GLN A 509 -30.43 2.56 -7.24
CA GLN A 509 -30.95 3.81 -6.66
C GLN A 509 -30.50 5.07 -7.43
N LEU A 510 -29.56 4.91 -8.36
CA LEU A 510 -29.09 6.03 -9.18
C LEU A 510 -30.23 6.63 -10.03
N PRO A 511 -30.16 7.92 -10.35
CA PRO A 511 -31.03 8.51 -11.35
C PRO A 511 -31.03 7.71 -12.67
N ILE A 512 -32.18 7.54 -13.28
CA ILE A 512 -32.33 6.76 -14.52
C ILE A 512 -31.38 7.25 -15.61
N GLU A 513 -31.15 8.55 -15.67
CA GLU A 513 -30.23 9.16 -16.64
C GLU A 513 -28.77 8.70 -16.43
N GLU A 514 -28.31 8.61 -15.20
CA GLU A 514 -26.95 8.14 -14.87
C GLU A 514 -26.82 6.65 -15.20
N GLN A 515 -27.81 5.84 -14.84
CA GLN A 515 -27.87 4.41 -15.21
C GLN A 515 -27.82 4.24 -16.74
N GLN A 516 -28.54 5.09 -17.48
CA GLN A 516 -28.59 5.01 -18.95
C GLN A 516 -27.23 5.36 -19.57
N VAL A 517 -26.57 6.43 -19.11
CA VAL A 517 -25.23 6.83 -19.59
C VAL A 517 -24.23 5.68 -19.41
N PHE A 518 -24.25 5.02 -18.28
CA PHE A 518 -23.36 3.87 -18.03
C PHE A 518 -23.70 2.70 -18.94
N ARG A 519 -24.99 2.31 -19.01
CA ARG A 519 -25.47 1.21 -19.87
C ARG A 519 -25.07 1.40 -21.32
N ASP A 520 -25.32 2.60 -21.87
CA ASP A 520 -25.03 2.92 -23.25
C ASP A 520 -23.53 2.98 -23.52
N GLY A 521 -22.75 3.53 -22.57
CA GLY A 521 -21.30 3.57 -22.64
C GLY A 521 -20.67 2.18 -22.65
N VAL A 522 -21.01 1.34 -21.69
CA VAL A 522 -20.50 -0.04 -21.61
C VAL A 522 -20.93 -0.86 -22.82
N LYS A 523 -22.21 -0.77 -23.22
CA LYS A 523 -22.73 -1.46 -24.39
C LYS A 523 -21.96 -1.07 -25.66
N ARG A 524 -21.72 0.22 -25.87
CA ARG A 524 -20.92 0.70 -27.00
C ARG A 524 -19.50 0.11 -26.97
N ARG A 525 -18.83 0.17 -25.82
CA ARG A 525 -17.45 -0.34 -25.69
C ARG A 525 -17.35 -1.84 -25.95
N VAL A 526 -18.26 -2.62 -25.40
CA VAL A 526 -18.28 -4.07 -25.62
C VAL A 526 -18.61 -4.39 -27.07
N SER A 527 -19.54 -3.67 -27.71
CA SER A 527 -19.83 -3.85 -29.13
C SER A 527 -18.64 -3.51 -30.02
N GLU A 528 -17.87 -2.45 -29.70
CA GLU A 528 -16.62 -2.10 -30.37
C GLU A 528 -15.57 -3.21 -30.18
N MET A 529 -15.44 -3.74 -28.95
CA MET A 529 -14.49 -4.81 -28.62
C MET A 529 -14.81 -6.09 -29.40
N VAL A 530 -16.07 -6.48 -29.46
CA VAL A 530 -16.50 -7.69 -30.22
C VAL A 530 -16.30 -7.48 -31.72
N ARG A 531 -16.59 -6.30 -32.23
CA ARG A 531 -16.38 -5.97 -33.65
C ARG A 531 -14.90 -6.07 -34.05
N ASP A 532 -13.99 -5.58 -33.18
CA ASP A 532 -12.56 -5.71 -33.39
C ASP A 532 -12.08 -7.16 -33.31
N LEU A 533 -12.66 -7.98 -32.40
CA LEU A 533 -12.31 -9.39 -32.24
C LEU A 533 -12.74 -10.28 -33.42
N ILE A 534 -13.95 -10.07 -33.95
CA ILE A 534 -14.55 -10.94 -34.96
C ILE A 534 -14.21 -10.45 -36.38
N GLY A 535 -13.71 -9.22 -36.51
CA GLY A 535 -13.42 -8.60 -37.79
C GLY A 535 -14.67 -8.14 -38.56
N PHE A 536 -14.48 -7.46 -39.65
CA PHE A 536 -15.50 -6.73 -40.43
C PHE A 536 -16.67 -7.57 -41.00
N TRP A 537 -16.63 -8.91 -40.83
CA TRP A 537 -17.60 -9.85 -41.46
C TRP A 537 -18.85 -10.13 -40.61
N SER A 538 -19.04 -9.51 -39.45
CA SER A 538 -20.05 -9.90 -38.46
C SER A 538 -21.14 -8.86 -38.17
N TYR A 539 -21.41 -7.94 -39.08
CA TYR A 539 -22.46 -6.92 -38.90
C TYR A 539 -23.84 -7.42 -38.40
N PRO A 540 -24.30 -8.66 -38.71
CA PRO A 540 -25.55 -9.19 -38.14
C PRO A 540 -25.40 -9.76 -36.72
N ALA A 541 -24.18 -10.11 -36.28
CA ALA A 541 -23.97 -10.76 -34.98
C ALA A 541 -24.12 -9.78 -33.79
N ASP A 542 -23.80 -8.51 -34.01
CA ASP A 542 -23.90 -7.45 -32.99
C ASP A 542 -25.35 -7.30 -32.48
N VAL A 543 -26.34 -7.29 -33.39
CA VAL A 543 -27.74 -7.05 -33.05
C VAL A 543 -28.44 -8.32 -32.53
N VAL A 544 -28.01 -9.48 -33.02
CA VAL A 544 -28.73 -10.76 -32.73
C VAL A 544 -28.23 -11.45 -31.46
N VAL A 545 -26.92 -11.30 -31.13
CA VAL A 545 -26.33 -12.04 -30.02
C VAL A 545 -25.80 -11.11 -28.92
N ILE A 546 -25.09 -10.05 -29.26
CA ILE A 546 -24.41 -9.20 -28.28
C ILE A 546 -25.39 -8.32 -27.53
N ASP A 547 -26.31 -7.66 -28.24
CA ASP A 547 -27.30 -6.77 -27.63
C ASP A 547 -28.22 -7.49 -26.63
N PRO A 548 -28.77 -8.66 -26.91
CA PRO A 548 -29.54 -9.43 -25.91
C PRO A 548 -28.71 -9.89 -24.71
N LEU A 549 -27.47 -10.35 -24.96
CA LEU A 549 -26.57 -10.82 -23.91
C LEU A 549 -26.14 -9.67 -22.99
N MET A 550 -25.74 -8.54 -23.59
CA MET A 550 -25.35 -7.34 -22.83
C MET A 550 -26.53 -6.75 -22.07
N ASN A 551 -27.72 -6.72 -22.67
CA ASN A 551 -28.92 -6.29 -21.94
C ASN A 551 -29.25 -7.22 -20.78
N ALA A 552 -29.05 -8.54 -20.92
CA ALA A 552 -29.23 -9.50 -19.83
C ALA A 552 -28.21 -9.27 -18.71
N ILE A 553 -26.92 -9.09 -19.03
CA ILE A 553 -25.85 -8.80 -18.06
C ILE A 553 -26.11 -7.46 -17.36
N LEU A 554 -26.38 -6.40 -18.10
CA LEU A 554 -26.66 -5.09 -17.52
C LEU A 554 -27.93 -5.09 -16.68
N ASN A 555 -29.00 -5.77 -17.14
CA ASN A 555 -30.23 -5.90 -16.35
C ASN A 555 -29.99 -6.70 -15.06
N HIS A 556 -29.08 -7.65 -15.05
CA HIS A 556 -28.71 -8.38 -13.83
C HIS A 556 -27.94 -7.48 -12.87
N LEU A 557 -26.93 -6.74 -13.36
CA LEU A 557 -26.16 -5.78 -12.57
C LEU A 557 -27.01 -4.66 -11.95
N PHE A 558 -28.09 -4.23 -12.62
CA PHE A 558 -28.99 -3.19 -12.11
C PHE A 558 -30.18 -3.72 -11.30
N ARG A 559 -30.30 -5.01 -11.11
CA ARG A 559 -31.37 -5.63 -10.30
C ARG A 559 -30.89 -6.10 -8.93
N GLU A 560 -29.58 -6.31 -8.77
CA GLU A 560 -28.93 -6.54 -7.48
C GLU A 560 -28.64 -5.22 -6.77
#